data_8fc113a171ccb392d05a1e5782c8aa32
#
_entry.id   8fc113a171ccb392d05a1e5782c8aa32
#
_cell.length_a   1.000
_cell.length_b   1.000
_cell.length_c   1.000
_cell.angle_alpha   90.00
_cell.angle_beta   90.00
_cell.angle_gamma   90.00
#
_symmetry.space_group_name_H-M   'P 1'
#
loop_
_entity.id
_entity.type
_entity.pdbx_description
1 polymer ?
#
loop_
_entity_poly.entity_id
_entity_poly.type
_entity_poly.pdbx_seq_one_letter_code
_entity_poly.pdbx_strand_id
1 'polypeptide(L)' 'MVKIYTKYNCVQCKMSKTLMDSLGIDYEVINVEDEPKYVDRLKSSGFKQLPVVEYNAELLFSGFNPSKIKGLVGAAN' A
#
# COMPACT_ATOMS: atom_id res chain seq x y z
N MET A 1 2.94 8.64 8.13
CA MET A 1 1.91 8.55 7.07
C MET A 1 1.94 7.21 6.37
N VAL A 2 0.77 6.69 6.06
CA VAL A 2 0.66 5.46 5.29
C VAL A 2 0.88 5.75 3.81
N LYS A 3 1.65 4.91 3.14
CA LYS A 3 1.81 4.96 1.68
C LYS A 3 1.37 3.63 1.10
N ILE A 4 0.73 3.66 -0.05
CA ILE A 4 0.34 2.46 -0.76
C ILE A 4 0.93 2.50 -2.17
N TYR A 5 1.73 1.49 -2.49
CA TYR A 5 2.33 1.33 -3.81
C TYR A 5 1.39 0.52 -4.69
N THR A 6 1.02 1.08 -5.83
CA THR A 6 0.00 0.50 -6.71
C THR A 6 0.48 0.48 -8.16
N LYS A 7 -0.36 -0.07 -9.03
CA LYS A 7 -0.18 0.01 -10.49
C LYS A 7 -1.54 0.17 -11.13
N TYR A 8 -1.56 0.47 -12.42
CA TYR A 8 -2.82 0.52 -13.19
C TYR A 8 -3.41 -0.89 -13.29
N ASN A 9 -4.73 -0.96 -13.42
CA ASN A 9 -5.46 -2.22 -13.61
C ASN A 9 -5.20 -3.26 -12.50
N CYS A 10 -5.14 -2.80 -11.26
CA CYS A 10 -4.88 -3.64 -10.10
C CYS A 10 -6.12 -3.70 -9.20
N VAL A 11 -6.84 -4.82 -9.24
CA VAL A 11 -8.06 -5.01 -8.45
C VAL A 11 -7.76 -4.96 -6.95
N GLN A 12 -6.72 -5.65 -6.50
CA GLN A 12 -6.35 -5.66 -5.08
C GLN A 12 -5.92 -4.29 -4.58
N CYS A 13 -5.27 -3.50 -5.44
CA CYS A 13 -4.91 -2.12 -5.09
C CYS A 13 -6.18 -1.29 -4.86
N LYS A 14 -7.14 -1.42 -5.76
CA LYS A 14 -8.40 -0.70 -5.66
C LYS A 14 -9.17 -1.10 -4.41
N MET A 15 -9.25 -2.40 -4.12
CA MET A 15 -9.93 -2.91 -2.94
C MET A 15 -9.27 -2.39 -1.66
N SER A 16 -7.94 -2.36 -1.63
CA SER A 16 -7.21 -1.86 -0.47
C SER A 16 -7.48 -0.38 -0.22
N LYS A 17 -7.47 0.43 -1.28
CA LYS A 17 -7.76 1.86 -1.17
C LYS A 17 -9.21 2.09 -0.71
N THR A 18 -10.15 1.35 -1.26
CA THR A 18 -11.55 1.46 -0.87
C THR A 18 -11.75 1.15 0.61
N LEU A 19 -11.09 0.09 1.10
CA LEU A 19 -11.18 -0.26 2.51
C LEU A 19 -10.53 0.82 3.39
N MET A 20 -9.38 1.33 3.01
CA MET A 20 -8.71 2.41 3.74
C MET A 20 -9.60 3.64 3.81
N ASP A 21 -10.26 4.00 2.70
CA ASP A 21 -11.18 5.13 2.67
C ASP A 21 -12.34 4.92 3.64
N SER A 22 -12.91 3.73 3.67
CA SER A 22 -14.04 3.42 4.54
C SER A 22 -13.67 3.44 6.02
N LEU A 23 -12.41 3.16 6.33
CA LEU A 23 -11.89 3.16 7.71
C LEU A 23 -11.34 4.52 8.14
N GLY A 24 -11.36 5.51 7.26
CA GLY A 24 -10.84 6.84 7.59
C GLY A 24 -9.33 6.91 7.70
N ILE A 25 -8.62 6.00 7.04
CA ILE A 25 -7.16 6.00 7.05
C ILE A 25 -6.66 6.95 5.96
N ASP A 26 -5.83 7.92 6.36
CA ASP A 26 -5.17 8.80 5.41
C ASP A 26 -3.95 8.09 4.81
N TYR A 27 -3.82 8.14 3.50
CA TYR A 27 -2.71 7.50 2.82
C TYR A 27 -2.30 8.26 1.56
N GLU A 28 -1.06 8.05 1.15
CA GLU A 28 -0.53 8.58 -0.11
C GLU A 28 -0.42 7.44 -1.10
N VAL A 29 -0.86 7.66 -2.33
CA VAL A 29 -0.78 6.66 -3.41
C VAL A 29 0.46 6.91 -4.24
N ILE A 30 1.25 5.85 -4.46
CA ILE A 30 2.39 5.88 -5.36
C ILE A 30 2.15 4.82 -6.43
N ASN A 31 1.99 5.25 -7.68
CA ASN A 31 1.84 4.33 -8.79
C ASN A 31 3.22 4.03 -9.36
N VAL A 32 3.65 2.77 -9.24
CA VAL A 32 5.02 2.39 -9.64
C VAL A 32 5.20 2.35 -11.15
N GLU A 33 4.11 2.34 -11.93
CA GLU A 33 4.20 2.46 -13.37
C GLU A 33 4.54 3.90 -13.79
N ASP A 34 4.06 4.88 -13.01
CA ASP A 34 4.39 6.29 -13.20
C ASP A 34 5.74 6.63 -12.59
N GLU A 35 6.13 5.93 -11.53
CA GLU A 35 7.36 6.18 -10.79
C GLU A 35 8.15 4.88 -10.61
N PRO A 36 8.73 4.35 -11.70
CA PRO A 36 9.38 3.03 -11.66
C PRO A 36 10.60 2.94 -10.75
N LYS A 37 11.10 4.07 -10.27
CA LYS A 37 12.23 4.07 -9.32
C LYS A 37 11.95 3.30 -8.02
N TYR A 38 10.69 3.11 -7.68
CA TYR A 38 10.31 2.38 -6.46
C TYR A 38 10.31 0.87 -6.63
N VAL A 39 10.29 0.37 -7.88
CA VAL A 39 10.18 -1.07 -8.15
C VAL A 39 11.36 -1.84 -7.55
N ASP A 40 12.56 -1.33 -7.71
CA ASP A 40 13.77 -2.01 -7.20
C ASP A 40 13.74 -2.12 -5.68
N ARG A 41 13.30 -1.06 -4.99
CA ARG A 41 13.18 -1.09 -3.55
C ARG A 41 12.21 -2.16 -3.09
N LEU A 42 11.06 -2.28 -3.74
CA LEU A 42 10.05 -3.27 -3.38
C LEU A 42 10.57 -4.68 -3.63
N LYS A 43 11.21 -4.93 -4.76
CA LYS A 43 11.78 -6.24 -5.08
C LYS A 43 12.90 -6.62 -4.12
N SER A 44 13.79 -5.68 -3.80
CA SER A 44 14.89 -5.90 -2.87
C SER A 44 14.40 -6.25 -1.48
N SER A 45 13.23 -5.76 -1.11
CA SER A 45 12.60 -6.03 0.18
C SER A 45 11.76 -7.31 0.20
N GLY A 46 11.73 -8.06 -0.91
CA GLY A 46 11.04 -9.34 -1.01
C GLY A 46 9.59 -9.26 -1.45
N PHE A 47 9.10 -8.09 -1.84
CA PHE A 47 7.71 -7.93 -2.27
C PHE A 47 7.61 -8.11 -3.79
N LYS A 48 6.76 -9.05 -4.21
CA LYS A 48 6.62 -9.41 -5.61
C LYS A 48 5.25 -9.09 -6.19
N GLN A 49 4.34 -8.57 -5.38
CA GLN A 49 3.00 -8.22 -5.84
C GLN A 49 2.56 -6.89 -5.22
N LEU A 50 1.59 -6.27 -5.87
CA LEU A 50 0.99 -5.02 -5.40
C LEU A 50 -0.45 -5.29 -4.94
N PRO A 51 -1.00 -4.49 -4.06
CA PRO A 51 -0.37 -3.30 -3.45
C PRO A 51 0.68 -3.67 -2.40
N VAL A 52 1.61 -2.74 -2.15
CA VAL A 52 2.50 -2.82 -0.98
C VAL A 52 2.17 -1.65 -0.09
N VAL A 53 2.03 -1.89 1.20
CA VAL A 53 1.69 -0.85 2.17
C VAL A 53 2.90 -0.53 3.02
N GLU A 54 3.16 0.76 3.18
CA GLU A 54 4.28 1.29 3.96
C GLU A 54 3.77 2.21 5.05
N TYR A 55 4.40 2.16 6.23
CA TYR A 55 4.13 3.10 7.30
C TYR A 55 5.45 3.52 7.93
N ASN A 56 5.66 4.85 8.04
CA ASN A 56 6.89 5.42 8.59
C ASN A 56 8.15 4.84 7.97
N ALA A 57 8.18 4.80 6.64
CA ALA A 57 9.31 4.31 5.84
C ALA A 57 9.58 2.81 5.96
N GLU A 58 8.71 2.06 6.63
CA GLU A 58 8.81 0.61 6.74
C GLU A 58 7.77 -0.07 5.86
N LEU A 59 8.20 -0.99 5.01
CA LEU A 59 7.30 -1.79 4.17
C LEU A 59 6.69 -2.89 5.02
N LEU A 60 5.36 -2.89 5.15
CA LEU A 60 4.68 -3.77 6.10
C LEU A 60 4.15 -5.06 5.51
N PHE A 61 3.45 -4.98 4.38
CA PHE A 61 2.83 -6.16 3.77
C PHE A 61 2.46 -5.87 2.33
N SER A 62 2.13 -6.94 1.59
CA SER A 62 1.66 -6.83 0.21
C SER A 62 0.35 -7.58 0.02
N GLY A 63 -0.36 -7.27 -1.07
CA GLY A 63 -1.65 -7.85 -1.38
C GLY A 63 -2.78 -7.22 -0.58
N PHE A 64 -4.02 -7.63 -0.90
CA PHE A 64 -5.18 -7.15 -0.17
C PHE A 64 -5.31 -7.95 1.14
N ASN A 65 -5.08 -7.28 2.26
CA ASN A 65 -5.12 -7.91 3.57
C ASN A 65 -5.94 -7.06 4.53
N PRO A 66 -7.26 -7.33 4.62
CA PRO A 66 -8.16 -6.53 5.46
C PRO A 66 -7.74 -6.46 6.94
N SER A 67 -7.28 -7.58 7.52
CA SER A 67 -6.83 -7.61 8.91
C SER A 67 -5.72 -6.62 9.18
N LYS A 68 -4.70 -6.61 8.31
CA LYS A 68 -3.56 -5.73 8.48
C LYS A 68 -3.92 -4.28 8.19
N ILE A 69 -4.81 -4.05 7.23
CA ILE A 69 -5.31 -2.71 6.95
C ILE A 69 -6.07 -2.16 8.16
N LYS A 70 -6.93 -2.97 8.77
CA LYS A 70 -7.65 -2.56 9.97
C LYS A 70 -6.72 -2.23 11.12
N GLY A 71 -5.58 -2.91 11.20
CA GLY A 71 -4.56 -2.63 12.22
C GLY A 71 -3.91 -1.26 12.08
N LEU A 72 -4.09 -0.58 10.95
CA LEU A 72 -3.55 0.76 10.73
C LEU A 72 -4.49 1.87 11.24
N VAL A 73 -5.73 1.52 11.61
CA VAL A 73 -6.67 2.51 12.13
C VAL A 73 -6.12 3.08 13.44
N GLY A 74 -6.09 4.40 13.52
CA GLY A 74 -5.55 5.10 14.69
C GLY A 74 -4.04 5.28 14.64
N ALA A 75 -3.29 4.36 14.04
CA ALA A 75 -1.85 4.50 13.93
C ALA A 75 -1.46 5.53 12.86
N ALA A 76 -2.30 5.67 11.82
CA ALA A 76 -2.05 6.54 10.69
C ALA A 76 -2.69 7.92 10.81
N ASN A 77 -3.52 8.10 11.81
CA ASN A 77 -4.27 9.36 12.01
C ASN A 77 -3.67 10.22 13.10
#